data_b32b448287bae0c71569b1578298e2c4
#
_entry.id   b32b448287bae0c71569b1578298e2c4
#
_cell.length_a   1.000
_cell.length_b   1.000
_cell.length_c   1.000
_cell.angle_alpha   90.00
_cell.angle_beta   90.00
_cell.angle_gamma   90.00
#
_symmetry.space_group_name_H-M   'P 1'
#
loop_
_entity.id
_entity.type
_entity.pdbx_description
1 polymer ?
#
loop_
_entity_poly.entity_id
_entity_poly.type
_entity_poly.pdbx_seq_one_letter_code
_entity_poly.pdbx_strand_id
1 'polypeptide(L)'
;MELWEHQKRGIQQSRACWADPKIKSWCVVAPPGAGKSLMMRRMAIPATESGKRVSIYLHRRMLTRQTIDLFLKEGVDFGVIANGFEQYQNDEASLQICSLPTVYSRMEKFNFRWPYSDLVIVDERHQQVERQASVVFSRHINEGAQIAGFTATPVGLNGHAQKLVNAGTYREMLDVGAHLPVEHYLPDSPSL
;
A
#
# COMPACT_ATOMS: atom_id res chain seq x y z
N MET A 1 0.03 -19.53 -3.36
CA MET A 1 -0.91 -18.93 -4.35
C MET A 1 -0.08 -18.37 -5.49
N GLU A 2 -0.38 -18.76 -6.70
CA GLU A 2 0.29 -18.27 -7.90
C GLU A 2 -0.22 -16.86 -8.23
N LEU A 3 0.71 -16.00 -8.71
CA LEU A 3 0.38 -14.63 -9.09
C LEU A 3 -0.19 -14.61 -10.50
N TRP A 4 -1.23 -13.81 -10.72
CA TRP A 4 -1.73 -13.49 -12.04
C TRP A 4 -0.74 -12.61 -12.83
N GLU A 5 -0.80 -12.61 -14.14
CA GLU A 5 0.17 -11.91 -15.00
C GLU A 5 0.21 -10.39 -14.75
N HIS A 6 -0.94 -9.75 -14.52
CA HIS A 6 -1.00 -8.34 -14.17
C HIS A 6 -0.31 -8.04 -12.82
N GLN A 7 -0.41 -8.96 -11.85
CA GLN A 7 0.27 -8.82 -10.55
C GLN A 7 1.79 -8.98 -10.71
N LYS A 8 2.25 -9.97 -11.48
CA LYS A 8 3.67 -10.16 -11.80
C LYS A 8 4.23 -8.90 -12.45
N ARG A 9 3.53 -8.38 -13.48
CA ARG A 9 3.89 -7.14 -14.18
C ARG A 9 3.98 -5.94 -13.24
N GLY A 10 2.96 -5.71 -12.39
CA GLY A 10 2.92 -4.63 -11.42
C GLY A 10 4.06 -4.68 -10.41
N ILE A 11 4.36 -5.86 -9.87
CA ILE A 11 5.47 -6.08 -8.95
C ILE A 11 6.82 -5.85 -9.65
N GLN A 12 7.02 -6.38 -10.86
CA GLN A 12 8.26 -6.22 -11.62
C GLN A 12 8.54 -4.74 -11.93
N GLN A 13 7.53 -4.01 -12.42
CA GLN A 13 7.68 -2.58 -12.70
C GLN A 13 7.92 -1.76 -11.43
N SER A 14 7.28 -2.12 -10.31
CA SER A 14 7.53 -1.48 -9.01
C SER A 14 8.94 -1.73 -8.51
N ARG A 15 9.47 -2.93 -8.68
CA ARG A 15 10.88 -3.23 -8.35
C ARG A 15 11.85 -2.43 -9.22
N ALA A 16 11.54 -2.25 -10.50
CA ALA A 16 12.34 -1.39 -11.38
C ALA A 16 12.31 0.09 -10.95
N CYS A 17 11.14 0.58 -10.46
CA CYS A 17 11.06 1.91 -9.86
C CYS A 17 11.91 2.02 -8.60
N TRP A 18 11.87 1.01 -7.73
CA TRP A 18 12.64 0.99 -6.48
C TRP A 18 14.15 0.92 -6.73
N ALA A 19 14.58 0.22 -7.77
CA ALA A 19 15.99 0.13 -8.15
C ALA A 19 16.56 1.44 -8.72
N ASP A 20 15.72 2.37 -9.17
CA ASP A 20 16.15 3.67 -9.67
C ASP A 20 16.13 4.72 -8.53
N PRO A 21 17.30 5.18 -8.04
CA PRO A 21 17.38 6.15 -6.94
C PRO A 21 16.81 7.53 -7.28
N LYS A 22 16.56 7.83 -8.56
CA LYS A 22 15.94 9.08 -9.02
C LYS A 22 14.42 9.07 -8.80
N ILE A 23 13.81 7.90 -8.74
CA ILE A 23 12.37 7.75 -8.50
C ILE A 23 12.13 7.68 -6.99
N LYS A 24 11.66 8.77 -6.41
CA LYS A 24 11.34 8.84 -4.97
C LYS A 24 9.94 8.32 -4.64
N SER A 25 9.02 8.39 -5.61
CA SER A 25 7.66 7.88 -5.42
C SER A 25 7.04 7.40 -6.73
N TRP A 26 6.31 6.31 -6.65
CA TRP A 26 5.47 5.80 -7.74
C TRP A 26 4.13 5.32 -7.20
N CYS A 27 3.18 5.15 -8.11
CA CYS A 27 1.86 4.64 -7.75
C CYS A 27 1.46 3.48 -8.66
N VAL A 28 1.13 2.35 -8.05
CA VAL A 28 0.58 1.16 -8.70
C VAL A 28 -0.92 1.34 -8.81
N VAL A 29 -1.40 1.42 -10.03
CA VAL A 29 -2.82 1.54 -10.36
C VAL A 29 -3.35 0.16 -10.71
N ALA A 30 -4.29 -0.33 -9.92
CA ALA A 30 -4.92 -1.63 -10.12
C ALA A 30 -6.39 -1.60 -9.68
N PRO A 31 -7.32 -2.15 -10.47
CA PRO A 31 -8.73 -2.17 -10.14
C PRO A 31 -9.03 -2.79 -8.76
N PRO A 32 -10.21 -2.58 -8.18
CA PRO A 32 -10.68 -3.42 -7.08
C PRO A 32 -10.58 -4.90 -7.47
N GLY A 33 -10.34 -5.80 -6.52
CA GLY A 33 -10.17 -7.23 -6.82
C GLY A 33 -8.87 -7.66 -7.50
N ALA A 34 -8.05 -6.75 -8.02
CA ALA A 34 -6.77 -7.06 -8.67
C ALA A 34 -5.68 -7.64 -7.73
N GLY A 35 -5.97 -7.73 -6.43
CA GLY A 35 -5.04 -8.30 -5.45
C GLY A 35 -3.94 -7.32 -5.00
N LYS A 36 -4.26 -6.03 -4.85
CA LYS A 36 -3.32 -5.00 -4.35
C LYS A 36 -2.60 -5.44 -3.07
N SER A 37 -3.34 -5.96 -2.08
CA SER A 37 -2.76 -6.43 -0.80
C SER A 37 -1.76 -7.57 -1.00
N LEU A 38 -2.00 -8.47 -1.97
CA LEU A 38 -1.06 -9.53 -2.33
C LEU A 38 0.21 -8.94 -2.96
N MET A 39 0.08 -7.97 -3.86
CA MET A 39 1.23 -7.29 -4.47
C MET A 39 2.06 -6.54 -3.43
N MET A 40 1.41 -5.77 -2.52
CA MET A 40 2.10 -5.08 -1.41
C MET A 40 2.92 -6.07 -0.57
N ARG A 41 2.33 -7.20 -0.19
CA ARG A 41 3.00 -8.25 0.58
C ARG A 41 4.16 -8.87 -0.17
N ARG A 42 3.99 -9.17 -1.47
CA ARG A 42 5.05 -9.71 -2.34
C ARG A 42 6.18 -8.72 -2.62
N MET A 43 6.00 -7.46 -2.27
CA MET A 43 7.07 -6.46 -2.26
C MET A 43 7.69 -6.34 -0.86
N ALA A 44 6.88 -6.30 0.20
CA ALA A 44 7.34 -6.04 1.56
C ALA A 44 8.19 -7.20 2.11
N ILE A 45 7.70 -8.43 2.07
CA ILE A 45 8.37 -9.59 2.70
C ILE A 45 9.76 -9.82 2.10
N PRO A 46 9.94 -9.97 0.78
CA PRO A 46 11.28 -10.16 0.22
C PRO A 46 12.23 -8.98 0.46
N ALA A 47 11.70 -7.77 0.59
CA ALA A 47 12.50 -6.60 0.94
C ALA A 47 13.07 -6.73 2.35
N THR A 48 12.26 -7.12 3.33
CA THR A 48 12.74 -7.32 4.71
C THR A 48 13.68 -8.52 4.83
N GLU A 49 13.42 -9.60 4.11
CA GLU A 49 14.34 -10.75 4.02
C GLU A 49 15.71 -10.38 3.43
N SER A 50 15.77 -9.36 2.59
CA SER A 50 17.02 -8.80 2.05
C SER A 50 17.66 -7.73 2.95
N GLY A 51 17.21 -7.59 4.20
CA GLY A 51 17.75 -6.66 5.20
C GLY A 51 17.24 -5.23 5.06
N LYS A 52 16.21 -4.99 4.27
CA LYS A 52 15.59 -3.66 4.13
C LYS A 52 14.51 -3.44 5.18
N ARG A 53 14.33 -2.18 5.60
CA ARG A 53 13.24 -1.78 6.47
C ARG A 53 12.04 -1.30 5.64
N VAL A 54 10.86 -1.81 5.96
CA VAL A 54 9.63 -1.52 5.20
C VAL A 54 8.54 -1.03 6.15
N SER A 55 7.86 0.06 5.79
CA SER A 55 6.62 0.48 6.46
C SER A 55 5.43 0.38 5.52
N ILE A 56 4.36 -0.25 5.99
CA ILE A 56 3.09 -0.35 5.26
C ILE A 56 2.08 0.56 5.94
N TYR A 57 1.63 1.60 5.25
CA TYR A 57 0.60 2.52 5.72
C TYR A 57 -0.77 2.08 5.23
N LEU A 58 -1.65 1.75 6.18
CA LEU A 58 -3.02 1.32 5.93
C LEU A 58 -4.00 2.40 6.40
N HIS A 59 -5.04 2.65 5.59
CA HIS A 59 -6.02 3.69 5.89
C HIS A 59 -7.11 3.22 6.87
N ARG A 60 -7.51 1.94 6.81
CA ARG A 60 -8.64 1.42 7.58
C ARG A 60 -8.20 0.45 8.66
N ARG A 61 -8.74 0.59 9.87
CA ARG A 61 -8.48 -0.30 11.01
C ARG A 61 -8.75 -1.78 10.70
N MET A 62 -9.79 -2.05 9.91
CA MET A 62 -10.13 -3.41 9.49
C MET A 62 -9.02 -4.02 8.62
N LEU A 63 -8.45 -3.25 7.69
CA LEU A 63 -7.32 -3.70 6.85
C LEU A 63 -6.06 -3.94 7.69
N THR A 64 -5.83 -3.11 8.71
CA THR A 64 -4.74 -3.33 9.67
C THR A 64 -4.91 -4.68 10.36
N ARG A 65 -6.09 -5.00 10.87
CA ARG A 65 -6.39 -6.29 11.50
C ARG A 65 -6.16 -7.45 10.54
N GLN A 66 -6.71 -7.38 9.34
CA GLN A 66 -6.56 -8.44 8.32
C GLN A 66 -5.08 -8.66 7.93
N THR A 67 -4.30 -7.58 7.86
CA THR A 67 -2.86 -7.67 7.55
C THR A 67 -2.09 -8.31 8.69
N ILE A 68 -2.40 -7.95 9.94
CA ILE A 68 -1.82 -8.57 11.14
C ILE A 68 -2.13 -10.08 11.16
N ASP A 69 -3.40 -10.46 11.03
CA ASP A 69 -3.82 -11.87 11.07
C ASP A 69 -3.12 -12.70 9.98
N LEU A 70 -2.92 -12.10 8.81
CA LEU A 70 -2.22 -12.73 7.71
C LEU A 70 -0.73 -12.92 8.01
N PHE A 71 -0.05 -11.89 8.53
CA PHE A 71 1.37 -11.97 8.84
C PHE A 71 1.65 -12.92 10.00
N LEU A 72 0.79 -12.96 11.02
CA LEU A 72 0.86 -13.97 12.09
C LEU A 72 0.74 -15.39 11.52
N LYS A 73 -0.23 -15.62 10.63
CA LYS A 73 -0.42 -16.94 9.99
C LYS A 73 0.76 -17.36 9.13
N GLU A 74 1.47 -16.43 8.53
CA GLU A 74 2.65 -16.69 7.68
C GLU A 74 3.97 -16.69 8.46
N GLY A 75 3.94 -16.43 9.78
CA GLY A 75 5.15 -16.38 10.60
C GLY A 75 6.08 -15.20 10.27
N VAL A 76 5.54 -14.12 9.73
CA VAL A 76 6.32 -12.91 9.39
C VAL A 76 6.57 -12.12 10.68
N ASP A 77 7.81 -11.69 10.92
CA ASP A 77 8.13 -10.75 12.00
C ASP A 77 7.73 -9.33 11.61
N PHE A 78 6.94 -8.66 12.46
CA PHE A 78 6.45 -7.30 12.22
C PHE A 78 6.19 -6.55 13.51
N GLY A 79 6.17 -5.21 13.43
CA GLY A 79 5.65 -4.32 14.46
C GLY A 79 4.41 -3.57 13.97
N VAL A 80 3.64 -3.00 14.91
CA VAL A 80 2.44 -2.22 14.59
C VAL A 80 2.48 -0.86 15.29
N ILE A 81 2.29 0.20 14.51
CA ILE A 81 2.16 1.57 14.98
C ILE A 81 0.73 2.06 14.66
N ALA A 82 -0.23 1.57 15.43
CA ALA A 82 -1.64 1.92 15.28
C ALA A 82 -2.35 1.84 16.62
N ASN A 83 -3.24 2.80 16.90
CA ASN A 83 -4.01 2.80 18.14
C ASN A 83 -4.96 1.60 18.21
N GLY A 84 -4.96 0.92 19.36
CA GLY A 84 -5.75 -0.29 19.63
C GLY A 84 -5.13 -1.58 19.10
N PHE A 85 -3.82 -1.55 18.82
CA PHE A 85 -3.01 -2.70 18.44
C PHE A 85 -1.66 -2.74 19.19
N GLU A 86 -1.63 -2.15 20.39
CA GLU A 86 -0.44 -1.99 21.22
C GLU A 86 0.23 -3.32 21.57
N GLN A 87 -0.54 -4.41 21.63
CA GLN A 87 -0.04 -5.77 21.87
C GLN A 87 0.88 -6.31 20.76
N TYR A 88 0.88 -5.67 19.59
CA TYR A 88 1.76 -6.02 18.46
C TYR A 88 2.87 -5.00 18.24
N GLN A 89 3.07 -4.08 19.19
CA GLN A 89 4.16 -3.11 19.09
C GLN A 89 5.50 -3.84 19.16
N ASN A 90 6.32 -3.67 18.13
CA ASN A 90 7.69 -4.15 18.05
C ASN A 90 8.49 -3.15 17.20
N ASP A 91 9.11 -2.18 17.86
CA ASP A 91 9.82 -1.08 17.20
C ASP A 91 11.13 -1.55 16.52
N GLU A 92 11.62 -2.76 16.84
CA GLU A 92 12.82 -3.36 16.24
C GLU A 92 12.53 -4.11 14.93
N ALA A 93 11.29 -4.52 14.71
CA ALA A 93 10.93 -5.27 13.51
C ALA A 93 11.24 -4.48 12.23
N SER A 94 11.80 -5.15 11.24
CA SER A 94 12.11 -4.54 9.94
C SER A 94 10.85 -4.23 9.12
N LEU A 95 9.72 -4.86 9.44
CA LEU A 95 8.42 -4.59 8.83
C LEU A 95 7.51 -3.90 9.84
N GLN A 96 7.04 -2.70 9.50
CA GLN A 96 6.12 -1.94 10.34
C GLN A 96 4.77 -1.75 9.65
N ILE A 97 3.68 -2.10 10.33
CA ILE A 97 2.30 -1.80 9.90
C ILE A 97 1.88 -0.51 10.59
N CYS A 98 1.63 0.53 9.82
CA CYS A 98 1.44 1.88 10.31
C CYS A 98 0.04 2.42 10.03
N SER A 99 -0.55 3.10 11.02
CA SER A 99 -1.68 4.00 10.82
C SER A 99 -1.17 5.43 10.68
N LEU A 100 -1.47 6.07 9.55
CA LEU A 100 -1.01 7.44 9.28
C LEU A 100 -1.38 8.44 10.38
N PRO A 101 -2.65 8.50 10.88
CA PRO A 101 -3.01 9.40 11.96
C PRO A 101 -2.23 9.12 13.24
N THR A 102 -1.94 7.85 13.54
CA THR A 102 -1.18 7.48 14.74
C THR A 102 0.27 7.91 14.63
N VAL A 103 0.92 7.65 13.50
CA VAL A 103 2.30 8.09 13.26
C VAL A 103 2.38 9.61 13.30
N TYR A 104 1.50 10.32 12.59
CA TYR A 104 1.46 11.78 12.59
C TYR A 104 1.29 12.37 14.01
N SER A 105 0.37 11.83 14.83
CA SER A 105 0.12 12.32 16.17
C SER A 105 1.26 12.03 17.18
N ARG A 106 2.10 11.04 16.86
CA ARG A 106 3.20 10.61 17.74
C ARG A 106 4.56 11.14 17.32
N MET A 107 4.73 11.59 16.07
CA MET A 107 6.04 11.91 15.49
C MET A 107 6.82 13.00 16.22
N GLU A 108 6.13 13.90 16.96
CA GLU A 108 6.74 14.96 17.76
C GLU A 108 6.88 14.58 19.25
N LYS A 109 6.49 13.38 19.66
CA LYS A 109 6.61 12.93 21.05
C LYS A 109 8.03 12.45 21.34
N PHE A 110 8.56 12.84 22.48
CA PHE A 110 9.94 12.53 22.90
C PHE A 110 10.29 11.04 22.84
N ASN A 111 9.36 10.16 23.23
CA ASN A 111 9.59 8.71 23.28
C ASN A 111 9.08 7.97 22.04
N PHE A 112 8.70 8.66 20.97
CA PHE A 112 8.23 8.00 19.76
C PHE A 112 9.41 7.58 18.90
N ARG A 113 9.54 6.26 18.71
CA ARG A 113 10.51 5.72 17.77
C ARG A 113 9.94 5.81 16.36
N TRP A 114 10.54 6.66 15.54
CA TRP A 114 10.16 6.85 14.14
C TRP A 114 10.42 5.56 13.34
N PRO A 115 9.46 5.09 12.52
CA PRO A 115 9.63 3.90 11.70
C PRO A 115 10.53 4.18 10.49
N TYR A 116 11.84 4.30 10.71
CA TYR A 116 12.79 4.44 9.61
C TYR A 116 12.61 3.33 8.58
N SER A 117 12.57 3.67 7.29
CA SER A 117 12.27 2.73 6.21
C SER A 117 13.10 3.01 4.97
N ASP A 118 13.50 1.96 4.26
CA ASP A 118 14.02 2.04 2.90
C ASP A 118 12.89 2.11 1.87
N LEU A 119 11.78 1.42 2.16
CA LEU A 119 10.58 1.38 1.33
C LEU A 119 9.34 1.66 2.18
N VAL A 120 8.54 2.60 1.73
CA VAL A 120 7.20 2.88 2.28
C VAL A 120 6.15 2.42 1.29
N ILE A 121 5.26 1.53 1.72
CA ILE A 121 4.13 1.05 0.93
C ILE A 121 2.86 1.71 1.47
N VAL A 122 2.05 2.30 0.59
CA VAL A 122 0.87 3.09 0.98
C VAL A 122 -0.36 2.53 0.28
N ASP A 123 -1.30 2.00 1.07
CA ASP A 123 -2.60 1.57 0.54
C ASP A 123 -3.53 2.75 0.35
N GLU A 124 -4.36 2.70 -0.69
CA GLU A 124 -5.32 3.76 -1.09
C GLU A 124 -4.66 5.15 -1.12
N ARG A 125 -3.55 5.26 -1.85
CA ARG A 125 -2.72 6.47 -1.92
C ARG A 125 -3.51 7.75 -2.23
N HIS A 126 -4.59 7.67 -3.02
CA HIS A 126 -5.44 8.79 -3.36
C HIS A 126 -6.20 9.39 -2.16
N GLN A 127 -6.46 8.59 -1.12
CA GLN A 127 -7.14 9.04 0.12
C GLN A 127 -6.15 9.67 1.11
N GLN A 128 -4.85 9.57 0.86
CA GLN A 128 -3.79 10.03 1.74
C GLN A 128 -3.06 11.27 1.20
N VAL A 129 -3.80 12.14 0.48
CA VAL A 129 -3.28 13.41 -0.06
C VAL A 129 -3.37 14.57 0.95
N GLU A 130 -3.89 14.31 2.16
CA GLU A 130 -4.06 15.30 3.21
C GLU A 130 -2.73 15.81 3.77
N ARG A 131 -2.78 16.95 4.48
CA ARG A 131 -1.61 17.59 5.10
C ARG A 131 -0.80 16.62 5.97
N GLN A 132 -1.44 15.74 6.72
CA GLN A 132 -0.76 14.74 7.56
C GLN A 132 0.08 13.77 6.74
N ALA A 133 -0.46 13.27 5.62
CA ALA A 133 0.24 12.39 4.70
C ALA A 133 1.45 13.08 4.07
N SER A 134 1.29 14.33 3.65
CA SER A 134 2.39 15.12 3.09
C SER A 134 3.56 15.23 4.07
N VAL A 135 3.29 15.56 5.35
CA VAL A 135 4.32 15.71 6.37
C VAL A 135 5.04 14.38 6.64
N VAL A 136 4.28 13.30 6.90
CA VAL A 136 4.84 11.98 7.22
C VAL A 136 5.66 11.43 6.04
N PHE A 137 5.14 11.49 4.83
CA PHE A 137 5.82 10.93 3.67
C PHE A 137 7.00 11.78 3.20
N SER A 138 6.95 13.11 3.34
CA SER A 138 8.11 13.97 3.09
C SER A 138 9.26 13.65 4.05
N ARG A 139 8.96 13.37 5.32
CA ARG A 139 9.98 12.94 6.28
C ARG A 139 10.64 11.63 5.86
N HIS A 140 9.86 10.62 5.48
CA HIS A 140 10.42 9.37 4.95
C HIS A 140 11.32 9.58 3.73
N ILE A 141 10.89 10.42 2.77
CA ILE A 141 11.69 10.74 1.58
C ILE A 141 13.00 11.45 1.95
N ASN A 142 12.94 12.41 2.88
CA ASN A 142 14.11 13.15 3.34
C ASN A 142 15.12 12.25 4.08
N GLU A 143 14.64 11.17 4.70
CA GLU A 143 15.44 10.14 5.35
C GLU A 143 15.92 9.05 4.38
N GLY A 144 15.63 9.19 3.08
CA GLY A 144 16.13 8.31 2.02
C GLY A 144 15.17 7.24 1.54
N ALA A 145 13.97 7.12 2.11
CA ALA A 145 12.98 6.15 1.68
C ALA A 145 12.43 6.47 0.27
N GLN A 146 11.98 5.41 -0.41
CA GLN A 146 11.17 5.52 -1.62
C GLN A 146 9.74 5.07 -1.31
N ILE A 147 8.74 5.66 -1.99
CA ILE A 147 7.33 5.43 -1.69
C ILE A 147 6.61 4.73 -2.84
N ALA A 148 6.03 3.56 -2.56
CA ALA A 148 5.16 2.80 -3.43
C ALA A 148 3.70 2.98 -2.99
N GLY A 149 2.95 3.81 -3.69
CA GLY A 149 1.51 3.93 -3.50
C GLY A 149 0.74 2.85 -4.26
N PHE A 150 -0.40 2.42 -3.71
CA PHE A 150 -1.36 1.55 -4.38
C PHE A 150 -2.73 2.22 -4.41
N THR A 151 -3.41 2.16 -5.53
CA THR A 151 -4.76 2.73 -5.67
C THR A 151 -5.56 2.04 -6.78
N ALA A 152 -6.87 2.03 -6.63
CA ALA A 152 -7.79 1.71 -7.72
C ALA A 152 -8.14 2.97 -8.55
N THR A 153 -8.02 4.16 -7.94
CA THR A 153 -8.47 5.43 -8.52
C THR A 153 -7.31 6.41 -8.54
N PRO A 154 -6.61 6.58 -9.67
CA PRO A 154 -5.43 7.45 -9.77
C PRO A 154 -5.77 8.95 -9.84
N VAL A 155 -6.93 9.37 -9.33
CA VAL A 155 -7.36 10.78 -9.31
C VAL A 155 -6.71 11.50 -8.15
N GLY A 156 -6.29 12.76 -8.36
CA GLY A 156 -5.70 13.60 -7.32
C GLY A 156 -4.23 13.28 -6.98
N LEU A 157 -3.56 12.42 -7.75
CA LEU A 157 -2.15 12.04 -7.50
C LEU A 157 -1.13 13.04 -8.08
N ASN A 158 -1.57 14.13 -8.69
CA ASN A 158 -0.69 15.12 -9.32
C ASN A 158 0.36 15.65 -8.32
N GLY A 159 1.63 15.44 -8.64
CA GLY A 159 2.76 15.82 -7.78
C GLY A 159 3.09 14.83 -6.64
N HIS A 160 2.24 13.83 -6.37
CA HIS A 160 2.46 12.85 -5.30
C HIS A 160 3.09 11.53 -5.77
N ALA A 161 3.18 11.31 -7.09
CA ALA A 161 3.86 10.17 -7.70
C ALA A 161 4.61 10.63 -8.95
N GLN A 162 5.89 10.30 -9.04
CA GLN A 162 6.73 10.60 -10.20
C GLN A 162 6.46 9.63 -11.35
N LYS A 163 5.94 8.43 -11.05
CA LYS A 163 5.65 7.39 -12.04
C LYS A 163 4.37 6.64 -11.70
N LEU A 164 3.60 6.29 -12.73
CA LEU A 164 2.46 5.38 -12.61
C LEU A 164 2.83 4.01 -13.17
N VAL A 165 2.47 2.97 -12.44
CA VAL A 165 2.63 1.56 -12.81
C VAL A 165 1.23 0.99 -12.99
N ASN A 166 0.90 0.57 -14.20
CA ASN A 166 -0.38 -0.09 -14.47
C ASN A 166 -0.26 -1.58 -14.14
N ALA A 167 -0.97 -2.02 -13.09
CA ALA A 167 -1.02 -3.39 -12.64
C ALA A 167 -2.40 -4.02 -12.84
N GLY A 168 -3.01 -3.77 -13.98
CA GLY A 168 -4.24 -4.40 -14.43
C GLY A 168 -5.29 -3.42 -14.93
N THR A 169 -6.14 -3.92 -15.81
CA THR A 169 -7.31 -3.23 -16.33
C THR A 169 -8.57 -3.95 -15.88
N TYR A 170 -9.72 -3.28 -15.96
CA TYR A 170 -11.00 -3.90 -15.66
C TYR A 170 -11.27 -5.14 -16.55
N ARG A 171 -10.86 -5.07 -17.81
CA ARG A 171 -11.01 -6.19 -18.76
C ARG A 171 -10.17 -7.41 -18.33
N GLU A 172 -8.92 -7.20 -17.93
CA GLU A 172 -8.11 -8.29 -17.38
C GLU A 172 -8.72 -8.92 -16.11
N MET A 173 -9.47 -8.12 -15.31
CA MET A 173 -10.17 -8.64 -14.13
C MET A 173 -11.38 -9.52 -14.53
N LEU A 174 -12.07 -9.17 -15.60
CA LEU A 174 -13.13 -10.03 -16.16
C LEU A 174 -12.54 -11.34 -16.71
N ASP A 175 -11.45 -11.26 -17.46
CA ASP A 175 -10.81 -12.42 -18.09
C ASP A 175 -10.28 -13.44 -17.05
N VAL A 176 -9.82 -12.98 -15.89
CA VAL A 176 -9.36 -13.86 -14.79
C VAL A 176 -10.47 -14.24 -13.80
N GLY A 177 -11.72 -13.82 -14.04
CA GLY A 177 -12.87 -14.10 -13.18
C GLY A 177 -12.85 -13.36 -11.83
N ALA A 178 -12.03 -12.34 -11.69
CA ALA A 178 -12.01 -11.49 -10.49
C ALA A 178 -13.18 -10.50 -10.44
N HIS A 179 -13.79 -10.24 -11.60
CA HIS A 179 -15.01 -9.43 -11.74
C HIS A 179 -16.05 -10.20 -12.57
N LEU A 180 -17.31 -9.90 -12.32
CA LEU A 180 -18.41 -10.33 -13.16
C LEU A 180 -18.78 -9.21 -14.15
N PRO A 181 -19.28 -9.55 -15.36
CA PRO A 181 -19.85 -8.57 -16.25
C PRO A 181 -20.99 -7.80 -15.56
N VAL A 182 -21.05 -6.50 -15.80
CA VAL A 182 -22.16 -5.67 -15.29
C VAL A 182 -23.32 -5.77 -16.28
N GLU A 183 -24.45 -6.32 -15.82
CA GLU A 183 -25.73 -6.26 -16.55
C GLU A 183 -26.49 -5.02 -16.10
N HIS A 184 -26.83 -4.16 -17.05
CA HIS A 184 -27.65 -2.97 -16.79
C HIS A 184 -29.13 -3.31 -17.04
N TYR A 185 -29.88 -3.34 -15.96
CA TYR A 185 -31.35 -3.39 -16.06
C TYR A 185 -31.88 -1.95 -16.08
N LEU A 186 -32.40 -1.54 -17.23
CA LEU A 186 -33.17 -0.30 -17.29
C LEU A 186 -34.61 -0.67 -16.85
N PRO A 187 -35.20 0.08 -15.90
CA PRO A 187 -36.61 -0.09 -15.60
C PRO A 187 -37.42 0.20 -16.87
N ASP A 188 -38.40 -0.64 -17.17
CA ASP A 188 -39.33 -0.37 -18.24
C ASP A 188 -39.95 1.00 -18.05
N SER A 189 -39.85 1.86 -19.06
CA SER A 189 -40.48 3.17 -19.00
C SER A 189 -41.98 2.94 -18.80
N PRO A 190 -42.61 3.58 -17.77
CA PRO A 190 -44.05 3.47 -17.65
C PRO A 190 -44.67 3.98 -18.94
N SER A 191 -45.41 3.12 -19.62
CA SER A 191 -46.25 3.53 -20.76
C SER A 191 -47.24 4.59 -20.29
N LEU A 192 -47.09 5.81 -20.80
CA LEU A 192 -48.05 6.89 -20.63
C LEU A 192 -49.38 6.56 -21.28
#